data_a6b49681c72423cc87a4dff2d5377116
#
_entry.id   a6b49681c72423cc87a4dff2d5377116
#
_cell.length_a   1.000
_cell.length_b   1.000
_cell.length_c   1.000
_cell.angle_alpha   90.00
_cell.angle_beta   90.00
_cell.angle_gamma   90.00
#
_symmetry.space_group_name_H-M   'P 1'
#
loop_
_entity.id
_entity.type
_entity.pdbx_description
1 polymer ?
#
loop_
_entity_poly.entity_id
_entity_poly.type
_entity_poly.pdbx_seq_one_letter_code
_entity_poly.pdbx_strand_id
1 'polypeptide(L)'
;LTKYLMSKGVKVAYNSLEEGLSATFKRAVVESGIVAENTGMFCLWDKLQLDRIKENLRKKRCPRVIIIDSVQFLDGVTKAELVKMVDTNPRKLFVFVSHAAGRQPLGALASSLRYKSDIKMFVKDFYNHITSRYSGRAVFDIWPEYHLMTEEDKQRTVTMTEE
;
A
#
# COMPACT_ATOMS: atom_id res chain seq x y z
N LEU A 1 -5.68 5.60 1.89
CA LEU A 1 -5.80 4.50 2.85
C LEU A 1 -5.11 4.83 4.17
N THR A 2 -3.79 5.11 4.19
CA THR A 2 -2.99 5.38 5.40
C THR A 2 -3.62 6.47 6.27
N LYS A 3 -3.84 7.67 5.73
CA LYS A 3 -4.46 8.80 6.44
C LYS A 3 -5.83 8.43 7.03
N TYR A 4 -6.67 7.73 6.26
CA TYR A 4 -7.97 7.26 6.73
C TYR A 4 -7.85 6.31 7.93
N LEU A 5 -6.95 5.34 7.87
CA LEU A 5 -6.73 4.41 8.98
C LEU A 5 -6.25 5.13 10.24
N MET A 6 -5.34 6.10 10.08
CA MET A 6 -4.83 6.91 11.18
C MET A 6 -5.93 7.76 11.82
N SER A 7 -6.84 8.36 11.02
CA SER A 7 -8.00 9.10 11.53
C SER A 7 -8.96 8.23 12.35
N LYS A 8 -8.90 6.90 12.17
CA LYS A 8 -9.65 5.92 12.98
C LYS A 8 -8.85 5.40 14.20
N GLY A 9 -7.75 6.05 14.55
CA GLY A 9 -6.90 5.65 15.68
C GLY A 9 -6.06 4.39 15.44
N VAL A 10 -5.86 3.99 14.18
CA VAL A 10 -5.12 2.77 13.83
C VAL A 10 -3.68 3.12 13.46
N LYS A 11 -2.71 2.53 14.17
CA LYS A 11 -1.30 2.68 13.84
C LYS A 11 -0.94 1.92 12.57
N VAL A 12 -0.21 2.60 11.68
CA VAL A 12 0.22 2.09 10.38
C VAL A 12 1.74 2.10 10.27
N ALA A 13 2.33 0.98 9.87
CA ALA A 13 3.69 0.93 9.36
C ALA A 13 3.63 0.90 7.83
N TYR A 14 4.41 1.74 7.21
CA TYR A 14 4.58 1.79 5.76
C TYR A 14 6.02 1.46 5.42
N ASN A 15 6.25 0.35 4.76
CA ASN A 15 7.55 -0.08 4.28
C ASN A 15 7.72 0.33 2.82
N SER A 16 8.45 1.42 2.58
CA SER A 16 8.78 1.89 1.25
C SER A 16 9.99 1.14 0.73
N LEU A 17 9.75 0.07 -0.01
CA LEU A 17 10.82 -0.77 -0.58
C LEU A 17 11.39 -0.17 -1.87
N GLU A 18 10.55 0.40 -2.69
CA GLU A 18 10.92 0.96 -3.99
C GLU A 18 11.63 2.30 -3.82
N GLU A 19 10.94 3.28 -3.29
CA GLU A 19 11.47 4.65 -3.17
C GLU A 19 12.35 4.86 -1.94
N GLY A 20 12.11 4.10 -0.86
CA GLY A 20 12.76 4.35 0.43
C GLY A 20 12.40 5.72 0.99
N LEU A 21 13.39 6.42 1.51
CA LEU A 21 13.28 7.79 2.04
C LEU A 21 13.62 8.85 0.99
N SER A 22 13.25 8.66 -0.29
CA SER A 22 13.48 9.63 -1.36
C SER A 22 12.86 11.00 -1.05
N ALA A 23 13.33 12.04 -1.73
CA ALA A 23 12.76 13.38 -1.59
C ALA A 23 11.29 13.42 -2.05
N THR A 24 10.97 12.73 -3.14
CA THR A 24 9.62 12.59 -3.68
C THR A 24 8.69 11.92 -2.70
N PHE A 25 9.10 10.80 -2.10
CA PHE A 25 8.32 10.11 -1.08
C PHE A 25 8.07 10.99 0.16
N LYS A 26 9.11 11.67 0.65
CA LYS A 26 8.99 12.60 1.79
C LYS A 26 8.00 13.73 1.50
N ARG A 27 8.08 14.32 0.29
CA ARG A 27 7.15 15.36 -0.16
C ARG A 27 5.72 14.82 -0.16
N ALA A 28 5.48 13.67 -0.76
CA ALA A 28 4.15 13.04 -0.80
C ALA A 28 3.57 12.76 0.60
N VAL A 29 4.40 12.33 1.56
CA VAL A 29 3.99 12.12 2.95
C VAL A 29 3.58 13.44 3.62
N VAL A 30 4.32 14.52 3.38
CA VAL A 30 4.00 15.87 3.92
C VAL A 30 2.72 16.41 3.28
N GLU A 31 2.61 16.38 1.95
CA GLU A 31 1.46 16.89 1.19
C GLU A 31 0.17 16.11 1.51
N SER A 32 0.28 14.82 1.80
CA SER A 32 -0.86 14.02 2.27
C SER A 32 -1.38 14.43 3.65
N GLY A 33 -0.66 15.29 4.39
CA GLY A 33 -0.99 15.71 5.76
C GLY A 33 -0.75 14.62 6.82
N ILE A 34 -0.09 13.52 6.47
CA ILE A 34 0.17 12.41 7.41
C ILE A 34 1.04 12.85 8.58
N VAL A 35 2.03 13.73 8.34
CA VAL A 35 2.99 14.17 9.36
C VAL A 35 2.39 15.22 10.30
N ALA A 36 1.55 16.12 9.79
CA ALA A 36 1.01 17.24 10.57
C ALA A 36 0.03 16.79 11.67
N GLU A 37 -0.68 15.69 11.45
CA GLU A 37 -1.78 15.25 12.32
C GLU A 37 -1.37 14.19 13.34
N ASN A 38 -0.13 13.61 13.29
CA ASN A 38 0.09 12.37 14.02
C ASN A 38 1.50 12.03 14.47
N THR A 39 1.83 12.46 15.64
CA THR A 39 2.98 11.93 16.37
C THR A 39 2.67 10.51 16.86
N GLY A 40 3.35 9.51 16.26
CA GLY A 40 3.34 8.13 16.74
C GLY A 40 2.30 7.18 16.13
N MET A 41 1.43 7.64 15.23
CA MET A 41 0.46 6.78 14.50
C MET A 41 1.02 6.26 13.18
N PHE A 42 1.96 6.96 12.57
CA PHE A 42 2.65 6.58 11.35
C PHE A 42 4.08 6.13 11.66
N CYS A 43 4.46 4.98 11.16
CA CYS A 43 5.79 4.40 11.31
C CYS A 43 6.34 4.10 9.91
N LEU A 44 7.31 4.89 9.48
CA LEU A 44 7.96 4.67 8.20
C LEU A 44 9.11 3.67 8.36
N TRP A 45 9.11 2.65 7.53
CA TRP A 45 10.17 1.66 7.39
C TRP A 45 10.88 1.88 6.05
N ASP A 46 12.20 2.00 6.11
CA ASP A 46 13.04 2.28 4.95
C ASP A 46 13.63 0.97 4.41
N LYS A 47 13.07 0.48 3.31
CA LYS A 47 13.55 -0.68 2.54
C LYS A 47 13.79 -1.94 3.39
N LEU A 48 12.95 -2.17 4.41
CA LEU A 48 13.11 -3.34 5.25
C LEU A 48 12.80 -4.62 4.49
N GLN A 49 13.76 -5.53 4.43
CA GLN A 49 13.60 -6.87 3.90
C GLN A 49 12.88 -7.78 4.90
N LEU A 50 12.43 -8.95 4.46
CA LEU A 50 11.50 -9.82 5.18
C LEU A 50 11.92 -10.12 6.63
N ASP A 51 13.19 -10.38 6.89
CA ASP A 51 13.64 -10.74 8.24
C ASP A 51 13.55 -9.58 9.22
N ARG A 52 13.86 -8.36 8.76
CA ARG A 52 13.69 -7.14 9.55
C ARG A 52 12.23 -6.81 9.78
N ILE A 53 11.35 -7.09 8.81
CA ILE A 53 9.90 -6.99 8.98
C ILE A 53 9.46 -7.96 10.09
N LYS A 54 9.87 -9.23 10.04
CA LYS A 54 9.58 -10.25 11.06
C LYS A 54 10.07 -9.84 12.46
N GLU A 55 11.26 -9.26 12.58
CA GLU A 55 11.79 -8.71 13.84
C GLU A 55 10.89 -7.60 14.38
N ASN A 56 10.47 -6.66 13.53
CA ASN A 56 9.59 -5.58 13.92
C ASN A 56 8.19 -6.08 14.35
N LEU A 57 7.67 -7.11 13.68
CA LEU A 57 6.38 -7.71 14.04
C LEU A 57 6.36 -8.30 15.46
N ARG A 58 7.50 -8.74 15.99
CA ARG A 58 7.65 -9.27 17.36
C ARG A 58 7.63 -8.18 18.44
N LYS A 59 7.83 -6.91 18.07
CA LYS A 59 7.88 -5.81 19.03
C LYS A 59 6.49 -5.54 19.62
N LYS A 60 6.41 -5.34 20.94
CA LYS A 60 5.15 -5.13 21.69
C LYS A 60 4.29 -3.97 21.12
N ARG A 61 4.93 -2.91 20.60
CA ARG A 61 4.26 -1.71 20.07
C ARG A 61 4.21 -1.67 18.54
N CYS A 62 4.42 -2.80 17.87
CA CYS A 62 4.34 -2.88 16.41
C CYS A 62 2.95 -2.46 15.91
N PRO A 63 2.85 -1.60 14.88
CA PRO A 63 1.58 -1.18 14.29
C PRO A 63 0.65 -2.34 13.92
N ARG A 64 -0.66 -2.09 13.89
CA ARG A 64 -1.66 -3.10 13.52
C ARG A 64 -1.76 -3.30 12.02
N VAL A 65 -1.49 -2.26 11.25
CA VAL A 65 -1.49 -2.31 9.78
C VAL A 65 -0.06 -2.21 9.30
N ILE A 66 0.31 -3.10 8.40
CA ILE A 66 1.62 -3.16 7.76
C ILE A 66 1.40 -3.06 6.26
N ILE A 67 1.88 -1.97 5.65
CA ILE A 67 1.86 -1.75 4.21
C ILE A 67 3.25 -2.05 3.67
N ILE A 68 3.35 -2.86 2.63
CA ILE A 68 4.60 -3.23 1.96
C ILE A 68 4.50 -2.76 0.51
N ASP A 69 5.29 -1.75 0.16
CA ASP A 69 5.27 -1.06 -1.13
C ASP A 69 6.68 -0.98 -1.76
N SER A 70 6.95 -1.74 -2.80
CA SER A 70 6.10 -2.76 -3.41
C SER A 70 6.73 -4.15 -3.24
N VAL A 71 5.91 -5.20 -3.29
CA VAL A 71 6.38 -6.58 -3.05
C VAL A 71 7.41 -7.07 -4.03
N GLN A 72 7.55 -6.43 -5.20
CA GLN A 72 8.58 -6.74 -6.20
C GLN A 72 10.00 -6.56 -5.69
N PHE A 73 10.19 -5.70 -4.69
CA PHE A 73 11.49 -5.35 -4.12
C PHE A 73 11.81 -6.12 -2.82
N LEU A 74 11.06 -7.19 -2.53
CA LEU A 74 11.43 -8.17 -1.51
C LEU A 74 12.39 -9.20 -2.11
N ASP A 75 13.66 -9.10 -1.75
CA ASP A 75 14.72 -9.94 -2.32
C ASP A 75 14.70 -11.38 -1.78
N GLY A 76 14.76 -12.35 -2.69
CA GLY A 76 14.89 -13.77 -2.36
C GLY A 76 13.72 -14.38 -1.56
N VAL A 77 12.60 -13.67 -1.44
CA VAL A 77 11.46 -14.08 -0.62
C VAL A 77 10.54 -15.01 -1.38
N THR A 78 10.22 -16.14 -0.76
CA THR A 78 9.27 -17.11 -1.29
C THR A 78 7.83 -16.80 -0.86
N LYS A 79 6.86 -17.27 -1.66
CA LYS A 79 5.44 -17.25 -1.28
C LYS A 79 5.20 -17.88 0.10
N ALA A 80 5.85 -19.02 0.37
CA ALA A 80 5.66 -19.76 1.63
C ALA A 80 6.06 -18.92 2.85
N GLU A 81 7.14 -18.17 2.75
CA GLU A 81 7.61 -17.29 3.82
C GLU A 81 6.67 -16.13 4.09
N LEU A 82 6.14 -15.48 3.02
CA LEU A 82 5.16 -14.40 3.20
C LEU A 82 3.83 -14.93 3.77
N VAL A 83 3.34 -16.05 3.26
CA VAL A 83 2.13 -16.68 3.79
C VAL A 83 2.32 -17.03 5.26
N LYS A 84 3.45 -17.65 5.63
CA LYS A 84 3.79 -17.97 7.01
C LYS A 84 3.83 -16.72 7.90
N MET A 85 4.43 -15.63 7.40
CA MET A 85 4.46 -14.36 8.13
C MET A 85 3.04 -13.84 8.41
N VAL A 86 2.15 -13.85 7.42
CA VAL A 86 0.75 -13.43 7.58
C VAL A 86 0.01 -14.34 8.56
N ASP A 87 0.08 -15.65 8.37
CA ASP A 87 -0.65 -16.65 9.17
C ASP A 87 -0.21 -16.66 10.66
N THR A 88 1.06 -16.36 10.93
CA THR A 88 1.58 -16.25 12.31
C THR A 88 1.26 -14.90 12.98
N ASN A 89 0.66 -13.97 12.27
CA ASN A 89 0.29 -12.64 12.78
C ASN A 89 -1.21 -12.32 12.54
N PRO A 90 -2.17 -13.13 13.01
CA PRO A 90 -3.59 -13.04 12.65
C PRO A 90 -4.28 -11.75 13.15
N ARG A 91 -3.64 -11.00 14.06
CA ARG A 91 -4.15 -9.72 14.58
C ARG A 91 -3.64 -8.51 13.80
N LYS A 92 -2.86 -8.73 12.73
CA LYS A 92 -2.32 -7.68 11.86
C LYS A 92 -3.06 -7.68 10.52
N LEU A 93 -3.25 -6.49 9.97
CA LEU A 93 -3.65 -6.31 8.59
C LEU A 93 -2.40 -6.08 7.74
N PHE A 94 -2.18 -6.93 6.77
CA PHE A 94 -1.13 -6.75 5.77
C PHE A 94 -1.74 -6.20 4.48
N VAL A 95 -1.15 -5.13 3.96
CA VAL A 95 -1.48 -4.54 2.67
C VAL A 95 -0.24 -4.68 1.78
N PHE A 96 -0.37 -5.46 0.74
CA PHE A 96 0.70 -5.64 -0.26
C PHE A 96 0.38 -4.79 -1.48
N VAL A 97 1.25 -3.84 -1.77
CA VAL A 97 1.21 -3.06 -3.01
C VAL A 97 2.04 -3.78 -4.06
N SER A 98 1.59 -3.76 -5.29
CA SER A 98 2.25 -4.43 -6.42
C SER A 98 2.04 -3.63 -7.69
N HIS A 99 3.06 -3.56 -8.52
CA HIS A 99 2.90 -3.14 -9.90
C HIS A 99 1.92 -4.07 -10.62
N ALA A 100 1.26 -3.57 -11.66
CA ALA A 100 0.31 -4.33 -12.44
C ALA A 100 0.71 -4.40 -13.91
N ALA A 101 0.54 -5.59 -14.50
CA ALA A 101 0.55 -5.79 -15.95
C ALA A 101 -0.90 -6.06 -16.40
N GLY A 102 -1.54 -5.05 -16.98
CA GLY A 102 -2.98 -5.05 -17.20
C GLY A 102 -3.74 -5.16 -15.87
N ARG A 103 -4.61 -6.17 -15.73
CA ARG A 103 -5.37 -6.42 -14.48
C ARG A 103 -4.72 -7.42 -13.53
N GLN A 104 -3.50 -7.84 -13.81
CA GLN A 104 -2.79 -8.81 -12.99
C GLN A 104 -1.60 -8.16 -12.28
N PRO A 105 -1.30 -8.56 -11.05
CA PRO A 105 -0.09 -8.09 -10.38
C PRO A 105 1.15 -8.61 -11.10
N LEU A 106 2.19 -7.81 -11.16
CA LEU A 106 3.43 -8.13 -11.83
C LEU A 106 4.28 -9.07 -10.97
N GLY A 107 4.75 -10.16 -11.57
CA GLY A 107 5.65 -11.12 -10.95
C GLY A 107 4.96 -12.25 -10.18
N ALA A 108 5.69 -13.36 -10.03
CA ALA A 108 5.17 -14.61 -9.47
C ALA A 108 4.76 -14.50 -8.00
N LEU A 109 5.53 -13.74 -7.21
CA LEU A 109 5.27 -13.52 -5.79
C LEU A 109 3.95 -12.76 -5.58
N ALA A 110 3.78 -11.62 -6.27
CA ALA A 110 2.58 -10.79 -6.20
C ALA A 110 1.34 -11.54 -6.72
N SER A 111 1.48 -12.28 -7.83
CA SER A 111 0.41 -13.14 -8.36
C SER A 111 -0.03 -14.20 -7.35
N SER A 112 0.93 -14.80 -6.64
CA SER A 112 0.64 -15.78 -5.59
C SER A 112 -0.08 -15.18 -4.40
N LEU A 113 0.32 -13.99 -3.95
CA LEU A 113 -0.35 -13.25 -2.87
C LEU A 113 -1.78 -12.88 -3.24
N ARG A 114 -2.05 -12.53 -4.50
CA ARG A 114 -3.39 -12.21 -4.97
C ARG A 114 -4.38 -13.36 -4.74
N TYR A 115 -3.97 -14.61 -4.87
CA TYR A 115 -4.85 -15.76 -4.59
C TYR A 115 -5.13 -15.93 -3.09
N LYS A 116 -4.18 -15.59 -2.23
CA LYS A 116 -4.34 -15.69 -0.76
C LYS A 116 -5.14 -14.50 -0.20
N SER A 117 -5.10 -13.34 -0.85
CA SER A 117 -5.71 -12.11 -0.33
C SER A 117 -7.23 -12.19 -0.25
N ASP A 118 -7.78 -11.73 0.87
CA ASP A 118 -9.22 -11.65 1.10
C ASP A 118 -9.87 -10.49 0.35
N ILE A 119 -9.15 -9.38 0.23
CA ILE A 119 -9.55 -8.18 -0.50
C ILE A 119 -8.51 -7.89 -1.57
N LYS A 120 -8.95 -7.69 -2.78
CA LYS A 120 -8.12 -7.34 -3.95
C LYS A 120 -8.58 -6.00 -4.48
N MET A 121 -7.64 -5.10 -4.67
CA MET A 121 -7.89 -3.76 -5.18
C MET A 121 -7.06 -3.59 -6.46
N PHE A 122 -7.69 -3.18 -7.53
CA PHE A 122 -7.05 -2.80 -8.77
C PHE A 122 -7.39 -1.34 -9.07
N VAL A 123 -6.37 -0.49 -9.00
CA VAL A 123 -6.52 0.95 -9.26
C VAL A 123 -6.14 1.23 -10.70
N LYS A 124 -7.03 1.87 -11.43
CA LYS A 124 -6.82 2.35 -12.79
C LYS A 124 -7.70 3.56 -13.06
N ASP A 125 -7.13 4.57 -13.71
CA ASP A 125 -7.84 5.78 -14.12
C ASP A 125 -8.66 6.41 -12.95
N PHE A 126 -8.06 6.46 -11.75
CA PHE A 126 -8.66 6.90 -10.49
C PHE A 126 -9.89 6.11 -10.02
N TYR A 127 -10.18 4.96 -10.64
CA TYR A 127 -11.13 3.99 -10.11
C TYR A 127 -10.42 2.87 -9.34
N ASN A 128 -10.96 2.51 -8.19
CA ASN A 128 -10.54 1.33 -7.45
C ASN A 128 -11.56 0.20 -7.65
N HIS A 129 -11.18 -0.81 -8.41
CA HIS A 129 -11.97 -2.02 -8.61
C HIS A 129 -11.68 -3.02 -7.49
N ILE A 130 -12.66 -3.22 -6.62
CA ILE A 130 -12.53 -4.06 -5.43
C ILE A 130 -13.17 -5.41 -5.70
N THR A 131 -12.49 -6.49 -5.30
CA THR A 131 -13.06 -7.84 -5.18
C THR A 131 -12.77 -8.33 -3.78
N SER A 132 -13.81 -8.66 -3.03
CA SER A 132 -13.72 -9.10 -1.65
C SER A 132 -14.40 -10.46 -1.47
N ARG A 133 -13.83 -11.30 -0.59
CA ARG A 133 -14.49 -12.54 -0.15
C ARG A 133 -15.70 -12.27 0.72
N TYR A 134 -15.77 -11.09 1.34
CA TYR A 134 -16.83 -10.75 2.31
C TYR A 134 -18.01 -10.01 1.69
N SER A 135 -17.76 -9.16 0.68
CA SER A 135 -18.78 -8.25 0.12
C SER A 135 -18.91 -8.32 -1.42
N GLY A 136 -18.23 -9.27 -2.06
CA GLY A 136 -18.28 -9.41 -3.51
C GLY A 136 -17.45 -8.35 -4.24
N ARG A 137 -18.05 -7.72 -5.27
CA ARG A 137 -17.38 -6.74 -6.13
C ARG A 137 -17.95 -5.35 -5.91
N ALA A 138 -17.05 -4.35 -5.94
CA ALA A 138 -17.41 -2.93 -5.88
C ALA A 138 -16.44 -2.10 -6.73
N VAL A 139 -16.88 -0.93 -7.16
CA VAL A 139 -16.03 0.08 -7.77
C VAL A 139 -16.14 1.34 -6.91
N PHE A 140 -15.00 1.91 -6.55
CA PHE A 140 -14.92 3.14 -5.79
C PHE A 140 -14.18 4.18 -6.62
N ASP A 141 -14.80 5.34 -6.79
CA ASP A 141 -14.18 6.48 -7.45
C ASP A 141 -13.25 7.18 -6.45
N ILE A 142 -11.96 7.20 -6.76
CA ILE A 142 -10.92 7.79 -5.88
C ILE A 142 -10.91 9.31 -6.03
N TRP A 143 -11.17 9.81 -7.23
CA TRP A 143 -11.16 11.23 -7.55
C TRP A 143 -12.31 11.59 -8.52
N PRO A 144 -13.53 11.77 -7.98
CA PRO A 144 -14.71 12.06 -8.80
C PRO A 144 -14.56 13.28 -9.71
N GLU A 145 -13.89 14.32 -9.20
CA GLU A 145 -13.70 15.58 -9.96
C GLU A 145 -12.84 15.37 -11.19
N TYR A 146 -11.89 14.43 -11.18
CA TYR A 146 -11.04 14.12 -12.34
C TYR A 146 -11.86 13.67 -13.56
N HIS A 147 -12.94 12.93 -13.33
CA HIS A 147 -13.78 12.44 -14.41
C HIS A 147 -14.66 13.52 -15.03
N LEU A 148 -14.82 14.65 -14.37
CA LEU A 148 -15.55 15.82 -14.84
C LEU A 148 -14.64 16.82 -15.57
N MET A 149 -13.32 16.65 -15.50
CA MET A 149 -12.35 17.54 -16.15
C MET A 149 -12.34 17.36 -17.68
N THR A 150 -12.00 18.42 -18.39
CA THR A 150 -11.70 18.35 -19.83
C THR A 150 -10.39 17.56 -20.08
N GLU A 151 -10.19 17.07 -21.28
CA GLU A 151 -8.95 16.36 -21.63
C GLU A 151 -7.70 17.27 -21.49
N GLU A 152 -7.85 18.58 -21.75
CA GLU A 152 -6.78 19.55 -21.57
C GLU A 152 -6.40 19.72 -20.09
N ASP A 153 -7.39 19.79 -19.20
CA ASP A 153 -7.15 19.90 -17.75
C ASP A 153 -6.53 18.63 -17.19
N LYS A 154 -6.95 17.45 -17.65
CA LYS A 154 -6.36 16.16 -17.27
C LYS A 154 -4.89 16.09 -17.66
N GLN A 155 -4.53 16.51 -18.88
CA GLN A 155 -3.15 16.54 -19.33
C GLN A 155 -2.28 17.47 -18.48
N ARG A 156 -2.77 18.68 -18.15
CA ARG A 156 -2.05 19.61 -17.24
C ARG A 156 -1.82 18.99 -15.86
N THR A 157 -2.80 18.29 -15.33
CA THR A 157 -2.70 17.67 -13.99
C THR A 157 -1.65 16.56 -13.97
N VAL A 158 -1.55 15.75 -15.02
CA VAL A 158 -0.53 14.69 -15.14
C VAL A 158 0.87 15.31 -15.21
N THR A 159 1.07 16.35 -16.02
CA THR A 159 2.38 17.01 -16.18
C THR A 159 2.87 17.64 -14.87
N MET A 160 1.98 18.22 -14.06
CA MET A 160 2.34 18.79 -12.75
C MET A 160 2.74 17.75 -11.69
N THR A 161 2.43 16.48 -11.91
CA THR A 161 2.78 15.40 -10.98
C THR A 161 4.13 14.76 -11.31
N GLU A 162 4.69 15.02 -12.50
CA GLU A 162 5.98 14.48 -12.96
C GLU A 162 7.17 15.43 -12.71
N GLU A 163 6.95 16.67 -12.27
CA GLU A 163 7.97 17.64 -11.84
C GLU A 163 8.17 17.56 -10.29
#